data_ae46265c4f43b8cd1fec15642f0377e0
#
_entry.id   ae46265c4f43b8cd1fec15642f0377e0
#
_cell.length_a   1.000
_cell.length_b   1.000
_cell.length_c   1.000
_cell.angle_alpha   90.00
_cell.angle_beta   90.00
_cell.angle_gamma   90.00
#
_symmetry.space_group_name_H-M   'P 1'
#
loop_
_entity.id
_entity.type
_entity.pdbx_description
1 polymer ?
#
loop_
_entity_poly.entity_id
_entity_poly.type
_entity_poly.pdbx_seq_one_letter_code
_entity_poly.pdbx_strand_id
1 'polypeptide(L)'
;MKIKEIAFVCCAVSDMSRARAFYEGVLGLKSNAPVGPDPYCIEYDVGAGTFAIESNPDWPVSPDGMSVTFEVEDFEAALKHLRDHGVAFFLGPTETKVCHWAAFRDPDGNRLVIHKRK
;
A
#
# COMPACT_ATOMS: atom_id res chain seq x y z
N MET A 1 10.22 27.04 -10.80
CA MET A 1 10.33 26.11 -9.64
C MET A 1 11.06 24.85 -10.07
N LYS A 2 12.04 24.43 -9.31
CA LYS A 2 12.77 23.19 -9.59
C LYS A 2 12.21 22.08 -8.69
N ILE A 3 11.55 21.08 -9.29
CA ILE A 3 11.10 19.90 -8.56
C ILE A 3 12.30 18.97 -8.40
N LYS A 4 12.60 18.58 -7.17
CA LYS A 4 13.79 17.80 -6.83
C LYS A 4 13.52 16.30 -6.85
N GLU A 5 12.41 15.87 -6.28
CA GLU A 5 12.05 14.46 -6.13
C GLU A 5 10.58 14.32 -5.74
N ILE A 6 10.06 13.11 -5.81
CA ILE A 6 8.79 12.77 -5.15
C ILE A 6 9.14 12.42 -3.71
N ALA A 7 8.71 13.26 -2.75
CA ALA A 7 9.03 13.07 -1.34
C ALA A 7 8.38 11.80 -0.77
N PHE A 8 7.09 11.63 -1.05
CA PHE A 8 6.34 10.43 -0.65
C PHE A 8 5.05 10.32 -1.48
N VAL A 9 4.46 9.14 -1.47
CA VAL A 9 3.13 8.87 -2.00
C VAL A 9 2.21 8.59 -0.81
N CYS A 10 1.05 9.24 -0.76
CA CYS A 10 0.13 9.14 0.36
C CYS A 10 -1.23 8.59 -0.06
N CYS A 11 -1.74 7.62 0.68
CA CYS A 11 -3.12 7.15 0.58
C CYS A 11 -3.95 7.68 1.74
N ALA A 12 -5.10 8.27 1.42
CA ALA A 12 -6.08 8.66 2.44
C ALA A 12 -6.77 7.41 2.99
N VAL A 13 -6.91 7.35 4.31
CA VAL A 13 -7.60 6.28 5.03
C VAL A 13 -8.60 6.89 6.01
N SER A 14 -9.68 6.16 6.33
CA SER A 14 -10.73 6.67 7.21
C SER A 14 -10.52 6.30 8.68
N ASP A 15 -9.76 5.24 8.94
CA ASP A 15 -9.52 4.70 10.28
C ASP A 15 -8.05 4.28 10.38
N MET A 16 -7.26 5.06 11.11
CA MET A 16 -5.81 4.82 11.20
C MET A 16 -5.48 3.48 11.84
N SER A 17 -6.19 3.09 12.89
CA SER A 17 -5.96 1.79 13.55
C SER A 17 -6.20 0.62 12.60
N ARG A 18 -7.30 0.67 11.85
CA ARG A 18 -7.63 -0.35 10.85
C ARG A 18 -6.62 -0.36 9.70
N ALA A 19 -6.23 0.81 9.22
CA ALA A 19 -5.23 0.93 8.17
C ALA A 19 -3.88 0.37 8.61
N ARG A 20 -3.43 0.67 9.83
CA ARG A 20 -2.19 0.12 10.38
C ARG A 20 -2.22 -1.41 10.48
N ALA A 21 -3.33 -1.96 10.92
CA ALA A 21 -3.48 -3.42 10.99
C ALA A 21 -3.29 -4.07 9.61
N PHE A 22 -3.73 -3.40 8.55
CA PHE A 22 -3.54 -3.88 7.18
C PHE A 22 -2.11 -3.63 6.68
N TYR A 23 -1.64 -2.39 6.69
CA TYR A 23 -0.34 -2.06 6.11
C TYR A 23 0.83 -2.66 6.91
N GLU A 24 0.75 -2.68 8.22
CA GLU A 24 1.78 -3.26 9.08
C GLU A 24 1.55 -4.75 9.30
N GLY A 25 0.32 -5.17 9.59
CA GLY A 25 0.01 -6.55 9.92
C GLY A 25 -0.07 -7.47 8.70
N VAL A 26 -0.73 -7.06 7.63
CA VAL A 26 -0.88 -7.87 6.40
C VAL A 26 0.28 -7.65 5.45
N LEU A 27 0.57 -6.39 5.08
CA LEU A 27 1.66 -6.10 4.13
C LEU A 27 3.05 -6.13 4.77
N GLY A 28 3.15 -6.07 6.09
CA GLY A 28 4.43 -6.15 6.78
C GLY A 28 5.28 -4.89 6.70
N LEU A 29 4.68 -3.74 6.39
CA LEU A 29 5.41 -2.47 6.40
C LEU A 29 5.76 -2.08 7.82
N LYS A 30 6.90 -1.44 8.00
CA LYS A 30 7.39 -1.04 9.33
C LYS A 30 7.43 0.46 9.45
N SER A 31 6.82 0.97 10.51
CA SER A 31 6.81 2.38 10.86
C SER A 31 7.65 2.64 12.09
N ASN A 32 8.22 3.85 12.18
CA ASN A 32 8.87 4.35 13.40
C ASN A 32 7.89 5.07 14.32
N ALA A 33 6.58 5.08 13.98
CA ALA A 33 5.57 5.71 14.82
C ALA A 33 5.45 4.99 16.17
N PRO A 34 5.31 5.73 17.29
CA PRO A 34 5.18 5.11 18.61
C PRO A 34 3.88 4.31 18.73
N VAL A 35 3.90 3.33 19.63
CA VAL A 35 2.68 2.64 20.08
C VAL A 35 1.89 3.62 20.97
N GLY A 36 0.59 3.77 20.68
CA GLY A 36 -0.25 4.69 21.44
C GLY A 36 -1.34 5.28 20.58
N PRO A 37 -1.92 6.44 20.92
CA PRO A 37 -2.89 7.09 20.07
C PRO A 37 -2.28 7.31 18.68
N ASP A 38 -2.97 6.80 17.64
CA ASP A 38 -2.44 6.85 16.29
C ASP A 38 -2.37 8.30 15.80
N PRO A 39 -1.24 8.73 15.22
CA PRO A 39 -1.16 10.02 14.57
C PRO A 39 -2.05 10.02 13.32
N TYR A 40 -2.37 11.19 12.80
CA TYR A 40 -3.18 11.28 11.59
C TYR A 40 -2.39 10.94 10.31
N CYS A 41 -1.07 10.88 10.38
CA CYS A 41 -0.20 10.53 9.25
C CYS A 41 0.92 9.59 9.72
N ILE A 42 1.13 8.50 8.99
CA ILE A 42 2.20 7.54 9.24
C ILE A 42 2.96 7.31 7.95
N GLU A 43 4.28 7.38 8.03
CA GLU A 43 5.19 7.12 6.91
C GLU A 43 5.88 5.77 7.08
N TYR A 44 6.05 5.09 5.95
CA TYR A 44 6.77 3.82 5.84
C TYR A 44 7.90 3.96 4.82
N ASP A 45 9.09 3.58 5.20
CA ASP A 45 10.21 3.49 4.24
C ASP A 45 10.10 2.19 3.48
N VAL A 46 10.04 2.29 2.14
CA VAL A 46 9.91 1.14 1.24
C VAL A 46 11.00 1.25 0.17
N GLY A 47 12.10 0.51 0.36
CA GLY A 47 13.27 0.68 -0.51
C GLY A 47 13.81 2.10 -0.44
N ALA A 48 13.98 2.73 -1.60
CA ALA A 48 14.44 4.12 -1.69
C ALA A 48 13.28 5.12 -1.61
N GLY A 49 12.04 4.64 -1.54
CA GLY A 49 10.85 5.49 -1.51
C GLY A 49 10.19 5.54 -0.14
N THR A 50 9.27 6.46 0.01
CA THR A 50 8.43 6.59 1.21
C THR A 50 6.96 6.50 0.80
N PHE A 51 6.24 5.65 1.49
CA PHE A 51 4.79 5.51 1.38
C PHE A 51 4.15 5.99 2.67
N ALA A 52 3.04 6.74 2.57
CA ALA A 52 2.34 7.27 3.74
C ALA A 52 0.85 6.92 3.70
N ILE A 53 0.26 6.82 4.88
CA ILE A 53 -1.19 6.78 5.06
C ILE A 53 -1.61 7.95 5.93
N GLU A 54 -2.75 8.55 5.62
CA GLU A 54 -3.24 9.73 6.32
C GLU A 54 -4.74 9.65 6.57
N SER A 55 -5.14 9.85 7.83
CA SER A 55 -6.53 9.98 8.22
C SER A 55 -6.78 11.43 8.64
N ASN A 56 -7.35 12.20 7.73
CA ASN A 56 -7.55 13.63 7.89
C ASN A 56 -8.93 14.02 7.33
N PRO A 57 -9.81 14.66 8.12
CA PRO A 57 -11.14 15.06 7.64
C PRO A 57 -11.11 15.96 6.41
N ASP A 58 -10.04 16.75 6.24
CA ASP A 58 -9.86 17.64 5.09
C ASP A 58 -9.27 16.91 3.87
N TRP A 59 -8.94 15.61 4.01
CA TRP A 59 -8.35 14.78 2.97
C TRP A 59 -9.14 13.48 2.83
N PRO A 60 -10.32 13.50 2.23
CA PRO A 60 -11.21 12.35 2.19
C PRO A 60 -10.66 11.21 1.35
N VAL A 61 -11.06 9.99 1.69
CA VAL A 61 -10.74 8.79 0.93
C VAL A 61 -11.25 8.91 -0.50
N SER A 62 -10.40 8.57 -1.47
CA SER A 62 -10.74 8.56 -2.89
C SER A 62 -10.25 7.25 -3.52
N PRO A 63 -11.03 6.14 -3.38
CA PRO A 63 -10.58 4.80 -3.76
C PRO A 63 -10.21 4.65 -5.23
N ASP A 64 -10.85 5.42 -6.11
CA ASP A 64 -10.61 5.36 -7.54
C ASP A 64 -9.58 6.40 -8.03
N GLY A 65 -8.89 7.04 -7.10
CA GLY A 65 -7.81 7.95 -7.40
C GLY A 65 -6.51 7.25 -7.78
N MET A 66 -5.43 7.63 -7.15
CA MET A 66 -4.11 7.03 -7.40
C MET A 66 -4.05 5.58 -6.88
N SER A 67 -3.16 4.79 -7.48
CA SER A 67 -2.82 3.47 -6.99
C SER A 67 -1.34 3.43 -6.63
N VAL A 68 -0.98 2.52 -5.73
CA VAL A 68 0.42 2.25 -5.37
C VAL A 68 0.78 0.85 -5.84
N THR A 69 1.91 0.74 -6.52
CA THR A 69 2.44 -0.55 -6.98
C THR A 69 3.71 -0.86 -6.20
N PHE A 70 3.68 -1.98 -5.49
CA PHE A 70 4.80 -2.47 -4.70
C PHE A 70 5.54 -3.55 -5.48
N GLU A 71 6.83 -3.36 -5.70
CA GLU A 71 7.68 -4.42 -6.23
C GLU A 71 7.92 -5.44 -5.13
N VAL A 72 7.67 -6.73 -5.42
CA VAL A 72 7.89 -7.82 -4.48
C VAL A 72 9.03 -8.72 -4.95
N GLU A 73 9.69 -9.37 -4.03
CA GLU A 73 10.82 -10.24 -4.33
C GLU A 73 10.36 -11.59 -4.92
N ASP A 74 9.26 -12.14 -4.40
CA ASP A 74 8.67 -13.42 -4.84
C ASP A 74 7.16 -13.23 -5.05
N PHE A 75 6.75 -13.23 -6.30
CA PHE A 75 5.36 -12.93 -6.69
C PHE A 75 4.39 -14.02 -6.21
N GLU A 76 4.73 -15.29 -6.39
CA GLU A 76 3.86 -16.40 -5.98
C GLU A 76 3.70 -16.46 -4.45
N ALA A 77 4.79 -16.22 -3.72
CA ALA A 77 4.73 -16.15 -2.26
C ALA A 77 3.87 -14.97 -1.79
N ALA A 78 3.96 -13.81 -2.46
CA ALA A 78 3.13 -12.65 -2.15
C ALA A 78 1.65 -12.91 -2.41
N LEU A 79 1.31 -13.56 -3.53
CA LEU A 79 -0.07 -13.96 -3.83
C LEU A 79 -0.64 -14.85 -2.73
N LYS A 80 0.11 -15.88 -2.36
CA LYS A 80 -0.31 -16.82 -1.31
C LYS A 80 -0.50 -16.10 0.02
N HIS A 81 0.46 -15.26 0.40
CA HIS A 81 0.41 -14.50 1.64
C HIS A 81 -0.86 -13.64 1.74
N LEU A 82 -1.16 -12.90 0.68
CA LEU A 82 -2.34 -12.03 0.66
C LEU A 82 -3.63 -12.85 0.70
N ARG A 83 -3.72 -13.95 -0.05
CA ARG A 83 -4.87 -14.85 -0.02
C ARG A 83 -5.06 -15.49 1.36
N ASP A 84 -3.99 -15.89 2.02
CA ASP A 84 -4.04 -16.46 3.37
C ASP A 84 -4.56 -15.43 4.40
N HIS A 85 -4.42 -14.14 4.13
CA HIS A 85 -4.97 -13.05 4.94
C HIS A 85 -6.36 -12.57 4.48
N GLY A 86 -7.00 -13.31 3.59
CA GLY A 86 -8.35 -13.00 3.12
C GLY A 86 -8.43 -11.88 2.10
N VAL A 87 -7.30 -11.48 1.51
CA VAL A 87 -7.29 -10.44 0.48
C VAL A 87 -7.74 -11.04 -0.86
N ALA A 88 -8.73 -10.43 -1.48
CA ALA A 88 -9.20 -10.80 -2.82
C ALA A 88 -8.56 -9.88 -3.86
N PHE A 89 -8.19 -10.45 -5.01
CA PHE A 89 -7.69 -9.68 -6.15
C PHE A 89 -8.86 -9.33 -7.08
N PHE A 90 -9.00 -8.05 -7.41
CA PHE A 90 -10.03 -7.61 -8.35
C PHE A 90 -9.55 -7.61 -9.81
N LEU A 91 -8.22 -7.62 -10.03
CA LEU A 91 -7.59 -7.81 -11.34
C LEU A 91 -6.35 -8.70 -11.18
N GLY A 92 -6.17 -9.61 -12.15
CA GLY A 92 -5.04 -10.54 -12.15
C GLY A 92 -5.24 -11.71 -11.19
N PRO A 93 -4.21 -12.52 -10.94
CA PRO A 93 -2.82 -12.33 -11.39
C PRO A 93 -2.68 -12.36 -12.91
N THR A 94 -1.77 -11.54 -13.42
CA THR A 94 -1.51 -11.40 -14.86
C THR A 94 -0.01 -11.48 -15.11
N GLU A 95 0.36 -12.21 -16.14
CA GLU A 95 1.72 -12.24 -16.66
C GLU A 95 1.79 -11.50 -17.97
N THR A 96 2.81 -10.66 -18.11
CA THR A 96 3.15 -9.99 -19.38
C THR A 96 4.56 -10.41 -19.80
N LYS A 97 5.05 -9.86 -20.92
CA LYS A 97 6.42 -10.11 -21.37
C LYS A 97 7.47 -9.56 -20.43
N VAL A 98 7.12 -8.58 -19.58
CA VAL A 98 8.08 -7.83 -18.75
C VAL A 98 7.83 -7.96 -17.25
N CYS A 99 6.67 -8.47 -16.83
CA CYS A 99 6.33 -8.53 -15.41
C CYS A 99 5.19 -9.48 -15.08
N HIS A 100 5.01 -9.72 -13.79
CA HIS A 100 3.78 -10.27 -13.19
C HIS A 100 3.16 -9.20 -12.31
N TRP A 101 1.83 -9.13 -12.24
CA TRP A 101 1.14 -8.21 -11.36
C TRP A 101 -0.24 -8.71 -10.94
N ALA A 102 -0.73 -8.22 -9.82
CA ALA A 102 -2.08 -8.47 -9.33
C ALA A 102 -2.54 -7.27 -8.51
N ALA A 103 -3.80 -6.89 -8.67
CA ALA A 103 -4.36 -5.72 -8.01
C ALA A 103 -5.38 -6.12 -6.95
N PHE A 104 -5.33 -5.41 -5.82
CA PHE A 104 -6.19 -5.63 -4.66
C PHE A 104 -6.52 -4.29 -4.01
N ARG A 105 -7.32 -4.31 -2.96
CA ARG A 105 -7.74 -3.10 -2.25
C ARG A 105 -7.37 -3.17 -0.79
N ASP A 106 -7.06 -2.00 -0.21
CA ASP A 106 -6.94 -1.87 1.23
C ASP A 106 -8.34 -1.82 1.88
N PRO A 107 -8.45 -1.73 3.23
CA PRO A 107 -9.75 -1.68 3.89
C PRO A 107 -10.65 -0.50 3.50
N ASP A 108 -10.07 0.60 3.03
CA ASP A 108 -10.81 1.76 2.52
C ASP A 108 -11.15 1.67 1.03
N GLY A 109 -10.75 0.60 0.36
CA GLY A 109 -10.94 0.41 -1.06
C GLY A 109 -9.86 1.04 -1.94
N ASN A 110 -8.79 1.59 -1.37
CA ASN A 110 -7.67 2.11 -2.15
C ASN A 110 -7.04 1.00 -2.98
N ARG A 111 -6.73 1.30 -4.24
CA ARG A 111 -6.15 0.33 -5.16
C ARG A 111 -4.66 0.16 -4.92
N LEU A 112 -4.25 -1.08 -4.75
CA LEU A 112 -2.86 -1.47 -4.55
C LEU A 112 -2.50 -2.57 -5.54
N VAL A 113 -1.24 -2.65 -5.91
CA VAL A 113 -0.74 -3.66 -6.85
C VAL A 113 0.52 -4.29 -6.27
N ILE A 114 0.60 -5.61 -6.31
CA ILE A 114 1.89 -6.30 -6.21
C ILE A 114 2.43 -6.55 -7.61
N HIS A 115 3.72 -6.39 -7.77
CA HIS A 115 4.38 -6.40 -9.07
C HIS A 115 5.74 -7.07 -8.95
N LYS A 116 6.13 -7.82 -9.99
CA LYS A 116 7.46 -8.40 -10.08
C LYS A 116 7.98 -8.27 -11.49
N ARG A 117 9.05 -7.53 -11.66
CA ARG A 117 9.76 -7.43 -12.95
C ARG A 117 10.43 -8.75 -13.28
N LYS A 118 10.38 -9.09 -14.55
CA LYS A 118 11.12 -10.25 -15.10
C LYS A 118 12.59 -9.95 -15.26
#